data_cfb26828f6c19786ef9748b6e5d2ed67
#
_entry.id   cfb26828f6c19786ef9748b6e5d2ed67
#
_cell.length_a   1.000
_cell.length_b   1.000
_cell.length_c   1.000
_cell.angle_alpha   90.00
_cell.angle_beta   90.00
_cell.angle_gamma   90.00
#
_symmetry.space_group_name_H-M   'P 1'
#
loop_
_entity.id
_entity.type
_entity.pdbx_description
1 polymer ?
#
loop_
_entity_poly.entity_id
_entity_poly.type
_entity_poly.pdbx_seq_one_letter_code
_entity_poly.pdbx_strand_id
1 'polypeptide(L)' 'MSVHDYKGRQITLIPSPEGSMWACQYVIRAAGQTEIDGFPGRTYFSRDEAESAALARAKWRIDESLSASSG' A
#
# COMPACT_ATOMS: atom_id res chain seq x y z
N MET A 1 -5.91 -10.74 1.96
CA MET A 1 -4.54 -10.22 2.12
C MET A 1 -3.67 -10.68 0.99
N SER A 2 -2.92 -9.78 0.39
CA SER A 2 -2.02 -10.12 -0.70
C SER A 2 -0.67 -9.43 -0.49
N VAL A 3 0.37 -10.00 -1.09
CA VAL A 3 1.75 -9.52 -0.94
C VAL A 3 2.33 -9.30 -2.33
N HIS A 4 2.98 -8.16 -2.52
CA HIS A 4 3.58 -7.77 -3.80
C HIS A 4 5.00 -7.28 -3.57
N ASP A 5 5.87 -7.54 -4.53
CA ASP A 5 7.24 -7.03 -4.50
C ASP A 5 7.36 -5.85 -5.45
N TYR A 6 8.03 -4.78 -5.01
CA TYR A 6 8.20 -3.58 -5.82
C TYR A 6 9.50 -2.90 -5.45
N LYS A 7 10.43 -2.82 -6.39
CA LYS A 7 11.73 -2.13 -6.23
C LYS A 7 12.46 -2.54 -4.95
N GLY A 8 12.50 -3.85 -4.66
CA GLY A 8 13.20 -4.38 -3.50
C GLY A 8 12.45 -4.24 -2.19
N ARG A 9 11.20 -3.82 -2.23
CA ARG A 9 10.35 -3.72 -1.04
C ARG A 9 9.17 -4.67 -1.16
N GLN A 10 8.63 -5.07 -0.01
CA GLN A 10 7.47 -5.94 0.04
C GLN A 10 6.26 -5.11 0.47
N ILE A 11 5.19 -5.17 -0.31
CA ILE A 11 3.94 -4.47 -0.01
C ILE A 11 2.90 -5.51 0.36
N THR A 12 2.36 -5.40 1.57
CA THR A 12 1.26 -6.25 2.02
C THR A 12 -0.02 -5.42 1.99
N LEU A 13 -1.07 -5.96 1.36
CA LEU A 13 -2.37 -5.31 1.28
C LEU A 13 -3.34 -6.03 2.19
N ILE A 14 -4.03 -5.27 3.05
CA ILE A 14 -4.96 -5.80 4.04
C ILE A 14 -6.32 -5.16 3.81
N PRO A 15 -7.19 -5.77 2.98
CA PRO A 15 -8.52 -5.23 2.74
C PRO A 15 -9.43 -5.53 3.91
N SER A 16 -10.38 -4.62 4.17
CA SER A 16 -11.37 -4.79 5.22
C SER A 16 -12.70 -4.20 4.78
N PRO A 17 -13.82 -4.84 5.16
CA PRO A 17 -15.14 -4.29 4.85
C PRO A 17 -15.44 -3.10 5.76
N GLU A 18 -16.06 -2.08 5.18
CA GLU A 18 -16.51 -0.88 5.89
C GLU A 18 -17.96 -0.64 5.50
N GLY A 19 -18.90 -1.30 6.22
CA GLY A 19 -20.31 -1.29 5.84
C GLY A 19 -20.48 -1.98 4.50
N SER A 20 -21.03 -1.28 3.51
CA SER A 20 -21.19 -1.80 2.15
C SER A 20 -20.01 -1.50 1.24
N MET A 21 -18.98 -0.85 1.79
CA MET A 21 -17.80 -0.45 1.03
C MET A 21 -16.57 -1.24 1.49
N TRP A 22 -15.44 -1.01 0.83
CA TRP A 22 -14.18 -1.66 1.18
C TRP A 22 -13.09 -0.64 1.39
N ALA A 23 -12.29 -0.86 2.43
CA ALA A 23 -11.05 -0.12 2.66
C ALA A 23 -9.88 -1.09 2.51
N CYS A 24 -8.69 -0.56 2.29
CA CYS A 24 -7.50 -1.40 2.23
C CYS A 24 -6.31 -0.65 2.83
N GLN A 25 -5.64 -1.31 3.75
CA GLN A 25 -4.40 -0.81 4.34
C GLN A 25 -3.23 -1.40 3.56
N TYR A 26 -2.17 -0.63 3.40
CA TYR A 26 -0.92 -1.16 2.88
C TYR A 26 0.16 -1.10 3.95
N VAL A 27 1.08 -2.08 3.91
CA VAL A 27 2.25 -2.13 4.78
C VAL A 27 3.47 -2.36 3.87
N ILE A 28 4.45 -1.48 3.97
CA ILE A 28 5.67 -1.54 3.15
C ILE A 28 6.82 -1.97 4.05
N ARG A 29 7.52 -3.04 3.65
CA ARG A 29 8.67 -3.57 4.38
C ARG A 29 9.90 -3.61 3.50
N ALA A 30 11.04 -3.24 4.08
CA ALA A 30 12.34 -3.36 3.43
C ALA A 30 13.35 -3.80 4.47
N ALA A 31 14.34 -4.59 4.05
CA ALA A 31 15.37 -5.09 4.95
C ALA A 31 16.12 -3.93 5.62
N GLY A 32 16.23 -3.98 6.94
CA GLY A 32 16.96 -2.97 7.71
C GLY A 32 16.25 -1.64 7.86
N GLN A 33 14.97 -1.57 7.50
CA GLN A 33 14.19 -0.33 7.60
C GLN A 33 12.94 -0.52 8.42
N THR A 34 12.42 0.58 8.96
CA THR A 34 11.15 0.60 9.68
C THR A 34 10.00 0.39 8.71
N GLU A 35 9.02 -0.41 9.13
CA GLU A 35 7.80 -0.59 8.34
C GLU A 35 7.06 0.73 8.16
N ILE A 36 6.47 0.90 7.00
CA ILE A 36 5.63 2.05 6.69
C ILE A 36 4.23 1.52 6.39
N ASP A 37 3.22 2.05 7.05
CA ASP A 37 1.84 1.66 6.77
C ASP A 37 0.98 2.87 6.48
N GLY A 38 -0.18 2.63 5.88
CA GLY A 38 -1.09 3.70 5.57
C GLY A 38 -2.32 3.23 4.81
N PHE A 39 -3.16 4.18 4.45
CA PHE A 39 -4.41 3.97 3.72
C PHE A 39 -4.47 4.95 2.55
N PRO A 40 -5.19 4.59 1.46
CA PRO A 40 -5.45 5.55 0.40
C PRO A 40 -6.29 6.75 0.85
N GLY A 41 -6.99 6.64 1.98
CA GLY A 41 -7.77 7.74 2.54
C GLY A 41 -9.23 7.77 2.10
N ARG A 42 -9.72 6.69 1.48
CA ARG A 42 -11.11 6.61 1.03
C ARG A 42 -11.55 5.15 0.96
N THR A 43 -12.86 4.93 0.81
CA THR A 43 -13.42 3.60 0.61
C THR A 43 -13.80 3.38 -0.85
N TYR A 44 -14.00 2.13 -1.22
CA TYR A 44 -14.24 1.72 -2.60
C TYR A 44 -15.41 0.76 -2.65
N PHE A 45 -16.01 0.60 -3.82
CA PHE A 45 -17.18 -0.26 -3.98
C PHE A 45 -16.84 -1.74 -3.95
N SER A 46 -15.62 -2.11 -4.31
CA SER A 46 -15.21 -3.51 -4.31
C SER A 46 -13.87 -3.67 -3.64
N ARG A 47 -13.61 -4.92 -3.21
CA ARG A 47 -12.33 -5.28 -2.62
C ARG A 47 -11.19 -5.08 -3.62
N ASP A 48 -11.41 -5.45 -4.88
CA ASP A 48 -10.38 -5.31 -5.91
C ASP A 48 -10.00 -3.86 -6.15
N GLU A 49 -11.00 -2.97 -6.15
CA GLU A 49 -10.73 -1.55 -6.30
C GLU A 49 -9.93 -1.02 -5.11
N ALA A 50 -10.29 -1.44 -3.89
CA ALA A 50 -9.58 -1.01 -2.69
C ALA A 50 -8.13 -1.50 -2.71
N GLU A 51 -7.90 -2.75 -3.11
CA GLU A 51 -6.54 -3.29 -3.19
C GLU A 51 -5.72 -2.58 -4.27
N SER A 52 -6.31 -2.33 -5.44
CA SER A 52 -5.62 -1.61 -6.52
C SER A 52 -5.22 -0.20 -6.09
N ALA A 53 -6.10 0.50 -5.40
CA ALA A 53 -5.83 1.85 -4.91
C ALA A 53 -4.72 1.84 -3.85
N ALA A 54 -4.78 0.89 -2.91
CA ALA A 54 -3.76 0.79 -1.88
C ALA A 54 -2.41 0.43 -2.47
N LEU A 55 -2.37 -0.47 -3.45
CA LEU A 55 -1.13 -0.84 -4.12
C LEU A 55 -0.53 0.35 -4.86
N ALA A 56 -1.34 1.10 -5.59
CA ALA A 56 -0.87 2.28 -6.30
C ALA A 56 -0.31 3.33 -5.32
N ARG A 57 -0.97 3.52 -4.20
CA ARG A 57 -0.52 4.47 -3.18
C ARG A 57 0.80 4.01 -2.56
N ALA A 58 0.93 2.71 -2.27
CA ALA A 58 2.17 2.16 -1.71
C ALA A 58 3.33 2.33 -2.68
N LYS A 59 3.12 2.06 -3.96
CA LYS A 59 4.14 2.25 -4.99
C LYS A 59 4.55 3.71 -5.09
N TRP A 60 3.59 4.62 -5.03
CA TRP A 60 3.88 6.05 -5.05
C TRP A 60 4.78 6.45 -3.88
N ARG A 61 4.48 5.95 -2.68
CA ARG A 61 5.30 6.24 -1.49
C ARG A 61 6.72 5.71 -1.63
N ILE A 62 6.87 4.52 -2.21
CA ILE A 62 8.19 3.94 -2.48
C ILE A 62 8.97 4.82 -3.46
N ASP A 63 8.32 5.22 -4.54
CA ASP A 63 8.96 6.07 -5.56
C ASP A 63 9.39 7.42 -4.98
N GLU A 64 8.54 8.03 -4.15
CA GLU A 64 8.87 9.28 -3.47
C GLU A 64 10.08 9.12 -2.56
N SER A 65 10.12 8.03 -1.81
CA SER A 65 11.23 7.74 -0.91
C SER A 65 12.55 7.57 -1.69
N LEU A 66 12.51 6.86 -2.82
CA LEU A 66 13.70 6.65 -3.64
C LEU A 66 14.17 7.95 -4.29
N SER A 67 13.25 8.78 -4.76
CA SER A 67 13.59 10.08 -5.32
C SER A 67 14.24 10.99 -4.28
N ALA A 68 13.71 11.00 -3.06
CA ALA A 68 14.24 11.82 -1.98
C ALA A 68 15.65 11.38 -1.60
N SER A 69 15.94 10.08 -1.62
CA SER A 69 17.25 9.58 -1.22
C SER A 69 18.31 9.69 -2.32
N SER A 70 17.91 9.90 -3.56
CA SER A 70 18.86 10.04 -4.68
C SER A 70 19.30 11.49 -4.89
N GLY A 71 18.69 12.42 -4.20
CA GLY A 71 19.00 13.85 -4.33
C GLY A 71 20.22 14.30 -3.51
#